data_9afd2e990221974494cd7b866403f44d
#
_entry.id   9afd2e990221974494cd7b866403f44d
#
_cell.length_a   1.000
_cell.length_b   1.000
_cell.length_c   1.000
_cell.angle_alpha   90.00
_cell.angle_beta   90.00
_cell.angle_gamma   90.00
#
_symmetry.space_group_name_H-M   'P 1'
#
loop_
_entity.id
_entity.type
_entity.pdbx_description
1 polymer ?
#
loop_
_entity_poly.entity_id
_entity_poly.type
_entity_poly.pdbx_seq_one_letter_code
_entity_poly.pdbx_strand_id
1 'polypeptide(L)'
;MSEKLKLVDQYKPQHWEDIVGQTRIVTQVKAIVDKKGPYPHFLFVGPAGSGKTSLAEIFAKETGYDVHEFNGSDDRTLVFIRDKIKALSQFAGKRIIILDEADMLIQPAQMAMKRIMETTDAIFILCANDEFKIEDAIKSRCAIFRFPRLTDSIVEAKIVDIIKKEGIGFVDDENQTVMRGLGTLVKNAKGDLRTALNDLETVIDVNKQITPESIMLVGGTTGLAVLAMVKALEGDFNTAKEMIEKAYVEGKYDPRNICRELYGAIPNLNVDLEIKIRMFEKLGEVEHNLKDGNDPIIQLVTYISFIWLIPHATGCPLLK
;
A
#
# COMPACT_ATOMS: atom_id res chain seq x y z
N MET A 1 -23.31 20.60 -0.59
CA MET A 1 -21.84 20.51 -0.35
C MET A 1 -21.38 19.32 -1.18
N SER A 2 -20.58 19.53 -2.24
CA SER A 2 -20.04 18.42 -3.02
C SER A 2 -19.10 17.63 -2.12
N GLU A 3 -19.34 16.34 -1.97
CA GLU A 3 -18.40 15.43 -1.32
C GLU A 3 -17.02 15.57 -1.98
N LYS A 4 -16.02 15.92 -1.21
CA LYS A 4 -14.65 16.03 -1.71
C LYS A 4 -14.18 14.61 -2.04
N LEU A 5 -13.88 14.35 -3.31
CA LEU A 5 -13.32 13.07 -3.75
C LEU A 5 -12.02 12.78 -2.97
N LYS A 6 -11.80 11.54 -2.59
CA LYS A 6 -10.54 11.12 -1.98
C LYS A 6 -9.38 11.32 -2.94
N LEU A 7 -8.19 11.61 -2.43
CA LEU A 7 -7.00 11.82 -3.26
C LEU A 7 -6.72 10.62 -4.19
N VAL A 8 -6.97 9.40 -3.72
CA VAL A 8 -6.83 8.17 -4.54
C VAL A 8 -7.72 8.21 -5.77
N ASP A 9 -8.96 8.66 -5.63
CA ASP A 9 -9.92 8.72 -6.73
C ASP A 9 -9.68 9.92 -7.64
N GLN A 10 -9.33 11.07 -7.04
CA GLN A 10 -9.04 12.31 -7.76
C GLN A 10 -7.79 12.19 -8.64
N TYR A 11 -6.76 11.47 -8.16
CA TYR A 11 -5.48 11.28 -8.86
C TYR A 11 -5.35 9.90 -9.51
N LYS A 12 -6.47 9.18 -9.70
CA LYS A 12 -6.51 7.96 -10.50
C LYS A 12 -6.08 8.28 -11.95
N PRO A 13 -5.08 7.60 -12.52
CA PRO A 13 -4.62 7.84 -13.89
C PRO A 13 -5.77 7.77 -14.91
N GLN A 14 -5.86 8.79 -15.77
CA GLN A 14 -6.87 8.89 -16.83
C GLN A 14 -6.28 8.84 -18.23
N HIS A 15 -4.97 9.09 -18.36
CA HIS A 15 -4.19 9.10 -19.60
C HIS A 15 -2.90 8.30 -19.42
N TRP A 16 -2.29 7.92 -20.53
CA TRP A 16 -1.02 7.17 -20.55
C TRP A 16 0.09 7.83 -19.73
N GLU A 17 0.16 9.14 -19.79
CA GLU A 17 1.16 9.99 -19.16
C GLU A 17 1.00 10.05 -17.63
N ASP A 18 -0.20 9.74 -17.12
CA ASP A 18 -0.48 9.74 -15.67
C ASP A 18 0.09 8.51 -14.95
N ILE A 19 0.39 7.44 -15.73
CA ILE A 19 0.94 6.20 -15.17
C ILE A 19 2.43 6.38 -14.89
N VAL A 20 2.76 6.49 -13.62
CA VAL A 20 4.14 6.68 -13.17
C VAL A 20 4.90 5.36 -13.02
N GLY A 21 6.20 5.38 -13.31
CA GLY A 21 7.12 4.27 -13.06
C GLY A 21 7.00 3.06 -13.97
N GLN A 22 6.05 3.04 -14.94
CA GLN A 22 5.79 1.90 -15.82
C GLN A 22 6.03 2.24 -17.30
N THR A 23 6.95 3.15 -17.59
CA THR A 23 7.17 3.72 -18.93
C THR A 23 7.31 2.65 -20.03
N ARG A 24 8.07 1.58 -19.76
CA ARG A 24 8.27 0.50 -20.75
C ARG A 24 6.95 -0.22 -21.08
N ILE A 25 6.17 -0.55 -20.07
CA ILE A 25 4.89 -1.26 -20.24
C ILE A 25 3.90 -0.35 -20.97
N VAL A 26 3.77 0.89 -20.52
CA VAL A 26 2.90 1.89 -21.17
C VAL A 26 3.24 2.05 -22.65
N THR A 27 4.51 2.22 -23.00
CA THR A 27 4.96 2.33 -24.40
C THR A 27 4.60 1.10 -25.21
N GLN A 28 4.78 -0.10 -24.66
CA GLN A 28 4.45 -1.35 -25.36
C GLN A 28 2.94 -1.51 -25.57
N VAL A 29 2.12 -1.23 -24.55
CA VAL A 29 0.67 -1.34 -24.63
C VAL A 29 0.10 -0.27 -25.59
N LYS A 30 0.61 0.97 -25.54
CA LYS A 30 0.24 2.05 -26.46
C LYS A 30 0.55 1.66 -27.93
N ALA A 31 1.72 1.07 -28.19
CA ALA A 31 2.08 0.59 -29.52
C ALA A 31 1.15 -0.53 -30.04
N ILE A 32 0.53 -1.31 -29.12
CA ILE A 32 -0.49 -2.31 -29.51
C ILE A 32 -1.79 -1.58 -29.91
N VAL A 33 -2.23 -0.56 -29.18
CA VAL A 33 -3.42 0.25 -29.51
C VAL A 33 -3.24 0.93 -30.86
N ASP A 34 -2.08 1.53 -31.12
CA ASP A 34 -1.79 2.26 -32.37
C ASP A 34 -1.89 1.39 -33.63
N LYS A 35 -1.72 0.07 -33.52
CA LYS A 35 -1.90 -0.90 -34.59
C LYS A 35 -3.37 -1.14 -35.00
N LYS A 36 -4.32 -0.61 -34.23
CA LYS A 36 -5.78 -0.70 -34.48
C LYS A 36 -6.33 -2.13 -34.64
N GLY A 37 -5.80 -3.06 -33.81
CA GLY A 37 -6.25 -4.46 -33.66
C GLY A 37 -5.85 -5.43 -34.77
N PRO A 38 -6.14 -6.74 -34.69
CA PRO A 38 -6.79 -7.35 -33.53
C PRO A 38 -5.92 -7.30 -32.27
N TYR A 39 -6.56 -7.13 -31.12
CA TYR A 39 -5.86 -7.05 -29.84
C TYR A 39 -5.77 -8.42 -29.17
N PRO A 40 -4.64 -8.78 -28.54
CA PRO A 40 -4.54 -10.00 -27.75
C PRO A 40 -5.32 -9.87 -26.43
N HIS A 41 -5.53 -10.97 -25.73
CA HIS A 41 -5.84 -10.92 -24.33
C HIS A 41 -4.60 -10.46 -23.54
N PHE A 42 -4.81 -9.79 -22.43
CA PHE A 42 -3.74 -9.26 -21.58
C PHE A 42 -3.77 -9.90 -20.20
N LEU A 43 -2.60 -10.10 -19.64
CA LEU A 43 -2.40 -10.42 -18.22
C LEU A 43 -1.43 -9.41 -17.63
N PHE A 44 -1.94 -8.52 -16.77
CA PHE A 44 -1.17 -7.55 -16.03
C PHE A 44 -0.89 -8.07 -14.64
N VAL A 45 0.38 -8.31 -14.31
CA VAL A 45 0.79 -8.91 -13.05
C VAL A 45 1.70 -7.97 -12.29
N GLY A 46 1.54 -7.89 -10.97
CA GLY A 46 2.41 -7.09 -10.11
C GLY A 46 1.74 -6.67 -8.81
N PRO A 47 2.47 -6.00 -7.91
CA PRO A 47 1.95 -5.61 -6.60
C PRO A 47 0.78 -4.64 -6.69
N ALA A 48 0.02 -4.51 -5.59
CA ALA A 48 -1.01 -3.50 -5.45
C ALA A 48 -0.44 -2.09 -5.68
N GLY A 49 -1.27 -1.15 -6.14
CA GLY A 49 -0.89 0.24 -6.38
C GLY A 49 0.14 0.48 -7.50
N SER A 50 0.48 -0.53 -8.31
CA SER A 50 1.44 -0.42 -9.42
C SER A 50 0.86 0.11 -10.74
N GLY A 51 -0.47 0.34 -10.82
CA GLY A 51 -1.13 0.92 -11.99
C GLY A 51 -1.74 -0.07 -12.98
N LYS A 52 -1.87 -1.37 -12.63
CA LYS A 52 -2.44 -2.42 -13.50
C LYS A 52 -3.85 -2.09 -14.00
N THR A 53 -4.77 -1.88 -13.06
CA THR A 53 -6.18 -1.60 -13.35
C THR A 53 -6.34 -0.29 -14.10
N SER A 54 -5.60 0.76 -13.69
CA SER A 54 -5.61 2.05 -14.39
C SER A 54 -5.14 1.91 -15.85
N LEU A 55 -4.08 1.11 -16.11
CA LEU A 55 -3.64 0.87 -17.49
C LEU A 55 -4.69 0.10 -18.31
N ALA A 56 -5.38 -0.86 -17.70
CA ALA A 56 -6.47 -1.61 -18.34
C ALA A 56 -7.63 -0.68 -18.74
N GLU A 57 -8.04 0.21 -17.84
CA GLU A 57 -9.09 1.20 -18.09
C GLU A 57 -8.70 2.20 -19.19
N ILE A 58 -7.45 2.70 -19.16
CA ILE A 58 -6.94 3.61 -20.21
C ILE A 58 -6.92 2.90 -21.56
N PHE A 59 -6.41 1.66 -21.63
CA PHE A 59 -6.44 0.86 -22.84
C PHE A 59 -7.86 0.72 -23.39
N ALA A 60 -8.81 0.40 -22.53
CA ALA A 60 -10.20 0.21 -22.90
C ALA A 60 -10.83 1.51 -23.44
N LYS A 61 -10.58 2.63 -22.79
CA LYS A 61 -11.02 3.97 -23.21
C LYS A 61 -10.46 4.35 -24.59
N GLU A 62 -9.17 4.12 -24.83
CA GLU A 62 -8.49 4.48 -26.07
C GLU A 62 -8.95 3.63 -27.27
N THR A 63 -9.36 2.39 -27.05
CA THR A 63 -9.88 1.51 -28.10
C THR A 63 -11.32 1.84 -28.50
N GLY A 64 -12.08 2.51 -27.62
CA GLY A 64 -13.49 2.80 -27.80
C GLY A 64 -14.39 1.55 -27.82
N TYR A 65 -13.92 0.44 -27.26
CA TYR A 65 -14.72 -0.79 -27.11
C TYR A 65 -15.66 -0.68 -25.92
N ASP A 66 -16.75 -1.47 -25.97
CA ASP A 66 -17.66 -1.61 -24.83
C ASP A 66 -16.95 -2.33 -23.66
N VAL A 67 -16.97 -1.73 -22.47
CA VAL A 67 -16.14 -2.16 -21.33
C VAL A 67 -17.00 -2.69 -20.21
N HIS A 68 -16.65 -3.86 -19.73
CA HIS A 68 -17.24 -4.47 -18.55
C HIS A 68 -16.15 -4.81 -17.53
N GLU A 69 -16.28 -4.28 -16.33
CA GLU A 69 -15.33 -4.48 -15.25
C GLU A 69 -15.91 -5.39 -14.18
N PHE A 70 -15.09 -6.32 -13.72
CA PHE A 70 -15.44 -7.25 -12.65
C PHE A 70 -14.26 -7.40 -11.69
N ASN A 71 -14.57 -7.72 -10.44
CA ASN A 71 -13.57 -8.06 -9.43
C ASN A 71 -13.64 -9.55 -9.09
N GLY A 72 -12.55 -10.28 -9.26
CA GLY A 72 -12.45 -11.69 -8.92
C GLY A 72 -12.56 -11.98 -7.42
N SER A 73 -12.42 -10.98 -6.55
CA SER A 73 -12.64 -11.15 -5.11
C SER A 73 -14.11 -11.15 -4.71
N ASP A 74 -14.97 -10.45 -5.46
CA ASP A 74 -16.39 -10.34 -5.17
C ASP A 74 -17.13 -11.64 -5.54
N ASP A 75 -16.73 -12.27 -6.64
CA ASP A 75 -17.31 -13.54 -7.08
C ASP A 75 -16.26 -14.46 -7.72
N ARG A 76 -15.73 -15.38 -6.92
CA ARG A 76 -14.64 -16.30 -7.27
C ARG A 76 -15.12 -17.56 -7.99
N THR A 77 -16.43 -17.67 -8.24
CA THR A 77 -17.08 -18.95 -8.55
C THR A 77 -17.13 -19.28 -10.03
N LEU A 78 -17.29 -20.59 -10.30
CA LEU A 78 -17.56 -21.09 -11.64
C LEU A 78 -18.89 -20.56 -12.23
N VAL A 79 -19.87 -20.31 -11.36
CA VAL A 79 -21.21 -19.80 -11.74
C VAL A 79 -21.07 -18.39 -12.31
N PHE A 80 -20.29 -17.51 -11.65
CA PHE A 80 -19.99 -16.18 -12.14
C PHE A 80 -19.41 -16.19 -13.56
N ILE A 81 -18.42 -17.04 -13.80
CA ILE A 81 -17.79 -17.15 -15.12
C ILE A 81 -18.78 -17.63 -16.17
N ARG A 82 -19.62 -18.64 -15.85
CA ARG A 82 -20.59 -19.20 -16.80
C ARG A 82 -21.74 -18.26 -17.09
N ASP A 83 -22.29 -17.63 -16.07
CA ASP A 83 -23.55 -16.91 -16.21
C ASP A 83 -23.32 -15.44 -16.63
N LYS A 84 -22.33 -14.76 -16.05
CA LYS A 84 -22.05 -13.35 -16.38
C LYS A 84 -21.02 -13.20 -17.48
N ILE A 85 -19.83 -13.76 -17.32
CA ILE A 85 -18.72 -13.53 -18.27
C ILE A 85 -19.02 -14.17 -19.61
N LYS A 86 -19.52 -15.42 -19.63
CA LYS A 86 -19.88 -16.10 -20.87
C LYS A 86 -21.01 -15.38 -21.62
N ALA A 87 -22.06 -14.99 -20.92
CA ALA A 87 -23.17 -14.28 -21.52
C ALA A 87 -22.69 -12.98 -22.22
N LEU A 88 -21.92 -12.16 -21.50
CA LEU A 88 -21.37 -10.93 -22.05
C LEU A 88 -20.44 -11.16 -23.23
N SER A 89 -19.62 -12.19 -23.19
CA SER A 89 -18.66 -12.48 -24.26
C SER A 89 -19.31 -12.93 -25.57
N GLN A 90 -20.55 -13.41 -25.53
CA GLN A 90 -21.30 -13.90 -26.70
C GLN A 90 -22.13 -12.85 -27.42
N PHE A 91 -22.33 -11.67 -26.85
CA PHE A 91 -23.03 -10.58 -27.55
C PHE A 91 -22.19 -10.02 -28.70
N ALA A 92 -22.83 -9.68 -29.80
CA ALA A 92 -22.18 -9.07 -30.94
C ALA A 92 -21.58 -7.70 -30.58
N GLY A 93 -20.37 -7.40 -31.08
CA GLY A 93 -19.68 -6.13 -30.86
C GLY A 93 -18.28 -6.29 -30.26
N LYS A 94 -17.46 -5.27 -30.48
CA LYS A 94 -16.10 -5.21 -29.93
C LYS A 94 -16.17 -4.89 -28.45
N ARG A 95 -15.67 -5.79 -27.61
CA ARG A 95 -15.85 -5.73 -26.16
C ARG A 95 -14.58 -6.04 -25.40
N ILE A 96 -14.39 -5.34 -24.29
CA ILE A 96 -13.32 -5.59 -23.33
C ILE A 96 -13.91 -6.01 -22.01
N ILE A 97 -13.42 -7.10 -21.47
CA ILE A 97 -13.76 -7.61 -20.14
C ILE A 97 -12.52 -7.44 -19.28
N ILE A 98 -12.57 -6.49 -18.35
CA ILE A 98 -11.52 -6.30 -17.33
C ILE A 98 -11.91 -7.12 -16.12
N LEU A 99 -10.98 -7.97 -15.67
CA LEU A 99 -11.14 -8.77 -14.46
C LEU A 99 -10.01 -8.42 -13.50
N ASP A 100 -10.30 -7.59 -12.51
CA ASP A 100 -9.36 -7.29 -11.43
C ASP A 100 -9.30 -8.43 -10.42
N GLU A 101 -8.18 -8.55 -9.71
CA GLU A 101 -7.92 -9.64 -8.76
C GLU A 101 -8.20 -11.05 -9.36
N ALA A 102 -7.82 -11.27 -10.61
CA ALA A 102 -8.05 -12.54 -11.31
C ALA A 102 -7.39 -13.76 -10.62
N ASP A 103 -6.35 -13.52 -9.82
CA ASP A 103 -5.68 -14.52 -8.98
C ASP A 103 -6.52 -14.98 -7.78
N MET A 104 -7.68 -14.37 -7.53
CA MET A 104 -8.65 -14.80 -6.53
C MET A 104 -9.68 -15.80 -7.06
N LEU A 105 -9.76 -15.99 -8.38
CA LEU A 105 -10.63 -17.01 -8.97
C LEU A 105 -10.20 -18.41 -8.59
N ILE A 106 -11.15 -19.26 -8.22
CA ILE A 106 -10.90 -20.70 -8.02
C ILE A 106 -10.51 -21.38 -9.32
N GLN A 107 -9.72 -22.44 -9.23
CA GLN A 107 -9.20 -23.16 -10.41
C GLN A 107 -10.30 -23.60 -11.41
N PRO A 108 -11.45 -24.16 -11.00
CA PRO A 108 -12.52 -24.48 -11.94
C PRO A 108 -13.08 -23.28 -12.72
N ALA A 109 -13.10 -22.08 -12.09
CA ALA A 109 -13.51 -20.84 -12.74
C ALA A 109 -12.50 -20.41 -13.80
N GLN A 110 -11.21 -20.47 -13.49
CA GLN A 110 -10.13 -20.18 -14.43
C GLN A 110 -10.16 -21.13 -15.64
N MET A 111 -10.41 -22.44 -15.43
CA MET A 111 -10.53 -23.41 -16.51
C MET A 111 -11.75 -23.17 -17.41
N ALA A 112 -12.86 -22.70 -16.84
CA ALA A 112 -14.03 -22.31 -17.64
C ALA A 112 -13.74 -21.02 -18.45
N MET A 113 -13.06 -20.04 -17.85
CA MET A 113 -12.68 -18.80 -18.52
C MET A 113 -11.77 -19.06 -19.74
N LYS A 114 -10.81 -19.98 -19.61
CA LYS A 114 -9.98 -20.44 -20.75
C LYS A 114 -10.83 -20.77 -21.99
N ARG A 115 -11.91 -21.56 -21.82
CA ARG A 115 -12.78 -21.97 -22.93
C ARG A 115 -13.51 -20.78 -23.56
N ILE A 116 -13.90 -19.80 -22.72
CA ILE A 116 -14.56 -18.59 -23.20
C ILE A 116 -13.56 -17.77 -24.03
N MET A 117 -12.34 -17.58 -23.54
CA MET A 117 -11.28 -16.86 -24.26
C MET A 117 -10.94 -17.48 -25.63
N GLU A 118 -11.13 -18.80 -25.81
CA GLU A 118 -10.90 -19.49 -27.07
C GLU A 118 -12.03 -19.29 -28.10
N THR A 119 -13.23 -18.99 -27.65
CA THR A 119 -14.45 -19.02 -28.49
C THR A 119 -15.13 -17.67 -28.66
N THR A 120 -14.53 -16.59 -28.15
CA THR A 120 -15.13 -15.26 -28.20
C THR A 120 -14.22 -14.26 -28.87
N ASP A 121 -14.81 -13.22 -29.49
CA ASP A 121 -14.12 -12.05 -30.00
C ASP A 121 -13.88 -10.98 -28.90
N ALA A 122 -14.37 -11.19 -27.68
CA ALA A 122 -14.14 -10.30 -26.56
C ALA A 122 -12.66 -10.35 -26.12
N ILE A 123 -12.10 -9.21 -25.77
CA ILE A 123 -10.74 -9.08 -25.29
C ILE A 123 -10.79 -9.15 -23.75
N PHE A 124 -9.98 -10.00 -23.18
CA PHE A 124 -9.84 -10.09 -21.73
C PHE A 124 -8.59 -9.34 -21.29
N ILE A 125 -8.72 -8.51 -20.24
CA ILE A 125 -7.62 -7.89 -19.53
C ILE A 125 -7.71 -8.37 -18.08
N LEU A 126 -6.79 -9.25 -17.71
CA LEU A 126 -6.72 -9.86 -16.39
C LEU A 126 -5.68 -9.12 -15.56
N CYS A 127 -6.07 -8.57 -14.40
CA CYS A 127 -5.16 -7.97 -13.45
C CYS A 127 -4.97 -8.93 -12.27
N ALA A 128 -3.74 -9.25 -11.92
CA ALA A 128 -3.40 -10.19 -10.85
C ALA A 128 -2.26 -9.64 -10.00
N ASN A 129 -2.30 -9.93 -8.71
CA ASN A 129 -1.18 -9.62 -7.81
C ASN A 129 -0.14 -10.74 -7.81
N ASP A 130 -0.57 -11.99 -7.98
CA ASP A 130 0.27 -13.17 -7.96
C ASP A 130 0.13 -13.99 -9.25
N GLU A 131 1.19 -13.98 -10.08
CA GLU A 131 1.24 -14.75 -11.34
C GLU A 131 1.14 -16.26 -11.13
N PHE A 132 1.63 -16.77 -10.00
CA PHE A 132 1.66 -18.20 -9.72
C PHE A 132 0.26 -18.79 -9.45
N LYS A 133 -0.70 -17.95 -9.09
CA LYS A 133 -2.10 -18.34 -8.90
C LYS A 133 -2.91 -18.38 -10.20
N ILE A 134 -2.33 -17.91 -11.31
CA ILE A 134 -2.97 -17.95 -12.62
C ILE A 134 -2.56 -19.24 -13.36
N GLU A 135 -3.54 -19.96 -13.85
CA GLU A 135 -3.34 -21.21 -14.60
C GLU A 135 -2.52 -20.99 -15.88
N ASP A 136 -1.57 -21.86 -16.16
CA ASP A 136 -0.72 -21.78 -17.36
C ASP A 136 -1.54 -21.77 -18.66
N ALA A 137 -2.69 -22.41 -18.64
CA ALA A 137 -3.63 -22.45 -19.74
C ALA A 137 -4.22 -21.07 -20.08
N ILE A 138 -4.32 -20.15 -19.11
CA ILE A 138 -4.71 -18.74 -19.30
C ILE A 138 -3.48 -17.93 -19.74
N LYS A 139 -2.36 -18.10 -19.04
CA LYS A 139 -1.11 -17.41 -19.35
C LYS A 139 -0.69 -17.56 -20.80
N SER A 140 -0.81 -18.77 -21.35
CA SER A 140 -0.45 -19.07 -22.75
C SER A 140 -1.30 -18.34 -23.81
N ARG A 141 -2.43 -17.75 -23.41
CA ARG A 141 -3.35 -16.99 -24.28
C ARG A 141 -3.25 -15.49 -24.13
N CYS A 142 -2.45 -15.03 -23.17
CA CYS A 142 -2.32 -13.61 -22.85
C CYS A 142 -0.95 -13.06 -23.22
N ALA A 143 -0.94 -11.81 -23.65
CA ALA A 143 0.28 -11.01 -23.61
C ALA A 143 0.52 -10.59 -22.14
N ILE A 144 1.61 -11.08 -21.56
CA ILE A 144 1.90 -10.90 -20.13
C ILE A 144 2.78 -9.67 -19.93
N PHE A 145 2.33 -8.76 -19.04
CA PHE A 145 3.06 -7.57 -18.64
C PHE A 145 3.26 -7.59 -17.13
N ARG A 146 4.52 -7.62 -16.70
CA ARG A 146 4.89 -7.67 -15.29
C ARG A 146 5.25 -6.28 -14.80
N PHE A 147 4.40 -5.73 -13.94
CA PHE A 147 4.54 -4.41 -13.32
C PHE A 147 5.50 -4.50 -12.15
N PRO A 148 6.69 -3.87 -12.23
CA PRO A 148 7.55 -3.78 -11.08
C PRO A 148 6.93 -2.91 -9.99
N ARG A 149 7.37 -3.12 -8.76
CA ARG A 149 7.08 -2.23 -7.65
C ARG A 149 7.63 -0.84 -7.96
N LEU A 150 6.88 0.20 -7.63
CA LEU A 150 7.37 1.57 -7.77
C LEU A 150 8.53 1.81 -6.79
N THR A 151 9.53 2.55 -7.23
CA THR A 151 10.63 2.97 -6.34
C THR A 151 10.16 4.10 -5.42
N ASP A 152 10.79 4.23 -4.27
CA ASP A 152 10.47 5.30 -3.31
C ASP A 152 10.59 6.67 -3.98
N SER A 153 11.59 6.88 -4.83
CA SER A 153 11.77 8.15 -5.56
C SER A 153 10.60 8.49 -6.51
N ILE A 154 9.97 7.48 -7.14
CA ILE A 154 8.80 7.69 -8.00
C ILE A 154 7.59 8.04 -7.16
N VAL A 155 7.38 7.32 -6.05
CA VAL A 155 6.27 7.60 -5.12
C VAL A 155 6.43 8.99 -4.52
N GLU A 156 7.64 9.35 -4.06
CA GLU A 156 7.95 10.67 -3.51
C GLU A 156 7.68 11.80 -4.52
N ALA A 157 8.18 11.65 -5.75
CA ALA A 157 7.95 12.65 -6.80
C ALA A 157 6.44 12.86 -7.07
N LYS A 158 5.64 11.78 -7.06
CA LYS A 158 4.18 11.88 -7.25
C LYS A 158 3.50 12.54 -6.07
N ILE A 159 3.88 12.21 -4.84
CA ILE A 159 3.37 12.85 -3.61
C ILE A 159 3.66 14.36 -3.62
N VAL A 160 4.90 14.75 -3.93
CA VAL A 160 5.30 16.16 -4.02
C VAL A 160 4.51 16.90 -5.12
N ASP A 161 4.29 16.28 -6.28
CA ASP A 161 3.46 16.86 -7.36
C ASP A 161 2.03 17.10 -6.89
N ILE A 162 1.43 16.15 -6.19
CA ILE A 162 0.06 16.26 -5.65
C ILE A 162 -0.03 17.34 -4.57
N ILE A 163 0.92 17.39 -3.65
CA ILE A 163 1.00 18.42 -2.61
C ILE A 163 1.01 19.83 -3.25
N LYS A 164 1.81 20.02 -4.30
CA LYS A 164 1.85 21.27 -5.05
C LYS A 164 0.54 21.61 -5.75
N LYS A 165 -0.08 20.62 -6.41
CA LYS A 165 -1.34 20.80 -7.14
C LYS A 165 -2.51 21.14 -6.21
N GLU A 166 -2.55 20.51 -5.05
CA GLU A 166 -3.58 20.77 -4.03
C GLU A 166 -3.34 22.03 -3.22
N GLY A 167 -2.17 22.66 -3.37
CA GLY A 167 -1.78 23.85 -2.59
C GLY A 167 -1.67 23.53 -1.10
N ILE A 168 -1.17 22.33 -0.76
CA ILE A 168 -0.99 21.89 0.62
C ILE A 168 0.25 22.59 1.19
N GLY A 169 0.06 23.31 2.28
CA GLY A 169 1.13 23.99 3.00
C GLY A 169 1.86 23.05 3.97
N PHE A 170 3.07 23.46 4.36
CA PHE A 170 3.83 22.81 5.42
C PHE A 170 4.02 23.78 6.57
N VAL A 171 3.80 23.30 7.79
CA VAL A 171 4.24 23.94 9.01
C VAL A 171 5.30 23.02 9.59
N ASP A 172 6.56 23.28 9.25
CA ASP A 172 7.67 22.44 9.73
C ASP A 172 8.29 23.06 11.00
N ASP A 173 8.88 22.19 11.81
CA ASP A 173 9.63 22.57 13.01
C ASP A 173 11.13 22.64 12.73
N GLU A 174 11.92 23.08 13.73
CA GLU A 174 13.38 23.16 13.63
C GLU A 174 14.05 21.82 13.30
N ASN A 175 13.38 20.70 13.62
CA ASN A 175 13.85 19.34 13.38
C ASN A 175 13.48 18.80 11.99
N GLN A 176 12.79 19.56 11.15
CA GLN A 176 12.27 19.13 9.85
C GLN A 176 11.39 17.87 9.97
N THR A 177 10.54 17.81 10.99
CA THR A 177 9.70 16.66 11.32
C THR A 177 8.76 16.31 10.17
N VAL A 178 8.15 17.30 9.51
CA VAL A 178 7.25 17.08 8.37
C VAL A 178 7.99 16.45 7.20
N MET A 179 9.17 16.96 6.85
CA MET A 179 9.96 16.42 5.72
C MET A 179 10.43 14.99 5.99
N ARG A 180 10.88 14.70 7.22
CA ARG A 180 11.25 13.34 7.64
C ARG A 180 10.04 12.40 7.64
N GLY A 181 8.90 12.88 8.10
CA GLY A 181 7.64 12.14 8.13
C GLY A 181 7.13 11.80 6.73
N LEU A 182 7.20 12.72 5.77
CA LEU A 182 6.89 12.45 4.37
C LEU A 182 7.81 11.36 3.79
N GLY A 183 9.11 11.40 4.09
CA GLY A 183 10.04 10.34 3.71
C GLY A 183 9.67 8.98 4.34
N THR A 184 9.16 8.97 5.57
CA THR A 184 8.66 7.76 6.25
C THR A 184 7.39 7.24 5.60
N LEU A 185 6.45 8.12 5.27
CA LEU A 185 5.22 7.78 4.52
C LEU A 185 5.56 7.05 3.21
N VAL A 186 6.47 7.60 2.43
CA VAL A 186 6.92 7.00 1.16
C VAL A 186 7.51 5.60 1.38
N LYS A 187 8.38 5.44 2.37
CA LYS A 187 9.00 4.15 2.71
C LYS A 187 7.96 3.12 3.19
N ASN A 188 7.00 3.55 4.01
CA ASN A 188 5.95 2.67 4.55
C ASN A 188 5.01 2.18 3.45
N ALA A 189 4.75 2.99 2.45
CA ALA A 189 3.96 2.60 1.29
C ALA A 189 4.61 1.46 0.47
N LYS A 190 5.92 1.24 0.62
CA LYS A 190 6.67 0.15 -0.05
C LYS A 190 6.37 0.07 -1.55
N GLY A 191 6.28 1.21 -2.21
CA GLY A 191 5.98 1.31 -3.64
C GLY A 191 4.52 1.07 -4.02
N ASP A 192 3.59 1.07 -3.07
CA ASP A 192 2.14 1.12 -3.30
C ASP A 192 1.67 2.58 -3.25
N LEU A 193 1.41 3.16 -4.44
CA LEU A 193 0.98 4.55 -4.53
C LEU A 193 -0.40 4.80 -3.91
N ARG A 194 -1.29 3.80 -3.94
CA ARG A 194 -2.62 3.91 -3.33
C ARG A 194 -2.50 4.08 -1.81
N THR A 195 -1.67 3.26 -1.17
CA THR A 195 -1.36 3.39 0.26
C THR A 195 -0.74 4.75 0.56
N ALA A 196 0.26 5.19 -0.22
CA ALA A 196 0.89 6.49 -0.03
C ALA A 196 -0.11 7.67 -0.14
N LEU A 197 -1.08 7.60 -1.04
CA LEU A 197 -2.12 8.64 -1.18
C LEU A 197 -3.13 8.64 -0.05
N ASN A 198 -3.53 7.47 0.45
CA ASN A 198 -4.41 7.36 1.61
C ASN A 198 -3.71 7.92 2.86
N ASP A 199 -2.45 7.58 3.05
CA ASP A 199 -1.65 8.10 4.14
C ASP A 199 -1.50 9.62 4.02
N LEU A 200 -1.20 10.15 2.83
CA LEU A 200 -1.13 11.59 2.60
C LEU A 200 -2.45 12.29 2.95
N GLU A 201 -3.58 11.74 2.53
CA GLU A 201 -4.91 12.31 2.84
C GLU A 201 -5.17 12.39 4.35
N THR A 202 -4.70 11.40 5.09
CA THR A 202 -4.87 11.32 6.56
C THR A 202 -4.11 12.42 7.30
N VAL A 203 -2.98 12.90 6.75
CA VAL A 203 -2.14 13.93 7.41
C VAL A 203 -2.49 15.35 7.03
N ILE A 204 -3.32 15.54 6.03
CA ILE A 204 -3.76 16.87 5.64
C ILE A 204 -4.86 17.33 6.58
N ASP A 205 -4.61 18.41 7.32
CA ASP A 205 -5.60 19.01 8.21
C ASP A 205 -6.71 19.77 7.44
N VAL A 206 -7.68 20.28 8.20
CA VAL A 206 -8.81 21.07 7.65
C VAL A 206 -8.36 22.38 6.96
N ASN A 207 -7.18 22.87 7.27
CA ASN A 207 -6.58 24.08 6.71
C ASN A 207 -5.69 23.76 5.48
N LYS A 208 -5.70 22.52 4.99
CA LYS A 208 -4.78 22.03 3.95
C LYS A 208 -3.31 22.18 4.31
N GLN A 209 -2.96 21.91 5.55
CA GLN A 209 -1.59 21.95 6.05
C GLN A 209 -1.16 20.59 6.56
N ILE A 210 0.14 20.31 6.47
CA ILE A 210 0.79 19.18 7.11
C ILE A 210 1.61 19.73 8.26
N THR A 211 1.31 19.33 9.48
CA THR A 211 2.00 19.76 10.70
C THR A 211 2.83 18.61 11.27
N PRO A 212 3.79 18.88 12.18
CA PRO A 212 4.50 17.83 12.89
C PRO A 212 3.58 16.84 13.56
N GLU A 213 2.49 17.30 14.18
CA GLU A 213 1.52 16.45 14.85
C GLU A 213 0.76 15.58 13.85
N SER A 214 0.32 16.15 12.72
CA SER A 214 -0.46 15.40 11.73
C SER A 214 0.40 14.36 11.01
N ILE A 215 1.66 14.68 10.68
CA ILE A 215 2.55 13.73 9.99
C ILE A 215 2.95 12.55 10.88
N MET A 216 3.00 12.76 12.21
CA MET A 216 3.22 11.66 13.16
C MET A 216 2.09 10.63 13.13
N LEU A 217 0.86 11.02 12.72
CA LEU A 217 -0.27 10.09 12.57
C LEU A 217 -0.10 9.13 11.40
N VAL A 218 0.67 9.49 10.37
CA VAL A 218 0.90 8.67 9.16
C VAL A 218 1.93 7.57 9.36
N GLY A 219 2.78 7.72 10.36
CA GLY A 219 3.55 6.57 10.83
C GLY A 219 2.63 5.40 11.25
N GLY A 220 1.30 5.58 11.20
CA GLY A 220 0.35 4.69 11.85
C GLY A 220 0.63 4.72 13.34
N THR A 221 0.35 3.61 14.02
CA THR A 221 0.89 3.37 15.36
C THR A 221 2.41 3.48 15.43
N THR A 222 3.14 3.33 14.31
CA THR A 222 4.58 3.44 14.15
C THR A 222 5.13 4.74 14.71
N GLY A 223 4.60 5.87 14.30
CA GLY A 223 5.08 7.16 14.75
C GLY A 223 4.91 7.34 16.26
N LEU A 224 3.74 7.03 16.80
CA LEU A 224 3.43 7.16 18.22
C LEU A 224 4.22 6.16 19.08
N ALA A 225 4.32 4.89 18.66
CA ALA A 225 5.05 3.88 19.40
C ALA A 225 6.57 4.15 19.41
N VAL A 226 7.12 4.57 18.26
CA VAL A 226 8.54 4.94 18.16
C VAL A 226 8.81 6.22 18.95
N LEU A 227 7.91 7.21 18.90
CA LEU A 227 8.05 8.42 19.70
C LEU A 227 7.96 8.13 21.19
N ALA A 228 7.05 7.22 21.62
CA ALA A 228 6.99 6.74 22.99
C ALA A 228 8.33 6.13 23.44
N MET A 229 8.96 5.33 22.56
CA MET A 229 10.28 4.76 22.82
C MET A 229 11.36 5.86 22.96
N VAL A 230 11.35 6.88 22.11
CA VAL A 230 12.29 8.02 22.19
C VAL A 230 12.04 8.82 23.47
N LYS A 231 10.79 9.13 23.82
CA LYS A 231 10.43 9.83 25.07
C LYS A 231 10.86 9.07 26.31
N ALA A 232 10.74 7.74 26.30
CA ALA A 232 11.23 6.91 27.39
C ALA A 232 12.76 7.02 27.55
N LEU A 233 13.52 7.03 26.43
CA LEU A 233 14.97 7.25 26.44
C LEU A 233 15.35 8.67 26.93
N GLU A 234 14.53 9.67 26.63
CA GLU A 234 14.70 11.05 27.13
C GLU A 234 14.37 11.19 28.63
N GLY A 235 13.84 10.15 29.27
CA GLY A 235 13.49 10.16 30.68
C GLY A 235 12.04 10.57 31.00
N ASP A 236 11.22 10.87 29.99
CA ASP A 236 9.82 11.23 30.16
C ASP A 236 8.91 9.99 30.05
N PHE A 237 8.83 9.24 31.15
CA PHE A 237 8.03 8.01 31.23
C PHE A 237 6.52 8.26 31.09
N ASN A 238 6.00 9.33 31.67
CA ASN A 238 4.56 9.56 31.67
C ASN A 238 4.04 9.84 30.27
N THR A 239 4.69 10.73 29.54
CA THR A 239 4.36 11.01 28.14
C THR A 239 4.56 9.76 27.25
N ALA A 240 5.64 9.01 27.47
CA ALA A 240 5.91 7.77 26.73
C ALA A 240 4.81 6.72 26.97
N LYS A 241 4.35 6.57 28.22
CA LYS A 241 3.26 5.67 28.57
C LYS A 241 1.95 6.06 27.88
N GLU A 242 1.55 7.33 27.97
CA GLU A 242 0.33 7.83 27.34
C GLU A 242 0.37 7.61 25.81
N MET A 243 1.51 7.86 25.17
CA MET A 243 1.68 7.67 23.75
C MET A 243 1.56 6.20 23.32
N ILE A 244 2.13 5.24 24.06
CA ILE A 244 2.04 3.82 23.70
C ILE A 244 0.64 3.27 23.94
N GLU A 245 -0.04 3.71 25.02
CA GLU A 245 -1.43 3.37 25.29
C GLU A 245 -2.35 3.90 24.17
N LYS A 246 -2.15 5.16 23.77
CA LYS A 246 -2.88 5.78 22.66
C LYS A 246 -2.63 5.07 21.33
N ALA A 247 -1.38 4.71 21.04
CA ALA A 247 -1.02 3.95 19.83
C ALA A 247 -1.78 2.62 19.74
N TYR A 248 -1.99 1.94 20.87
CA TYR A 248 -2.73 0.68 20.90
C TYR A 248 -4.25 0.88 20.86
N VAL A 249 -4.80 1.77 21.69
CA VAL A 249 -6.25 1.92 21.86
C VAL A 249 -6.91 2.61 20.67
N GLU A 250 -6.35 3.72 20.19
CA GLU A 250 -6.90 4.48 19.06
C GLU A 250 -6.61 3.82 17.71
N GLY A 251 -5.47 3.14 17.59
CA GLY A 251 -5.03 2.53 16.35
C GLY A 251 -5.80 1.28 15.93
N LYS A 252 -6.54 0.61 16.83
CA LYS A 252 -7.19 -0.71 16.61
C LYS A 252 -6.28 -1.76 15.95
N TYR A 253 -4.98 -1.70 16.20
CA TYR A 253 -4.00 -2.55 15.54
C TYR A 253 -3.66 -3.80 16.36
N ASP A 254 -3.25 -4.86 15.66
CA ASP A 254 -2.62 -6.01 16.30
C ASP A 254 -1.36 -5.53 17.06
N PRO A 255 -1.25 -5.73 18.37
CA PRO A 255 -0.11 -5.29 19.19
C PRO A 255 1.23 -5.83 18.68
N ARG A 256 1.23 -6.94 17.95
CA ARG A 256 2.42 -7.48 17.28
C ARG A 256 2.92 -6.59 16.13
N ASN A 257 2.05 -5.81 15.51
CA ASN A 257 2.50 -4.82 14.53
C ASN A 257 3.26 -3.69 15.22
N ILE A 258 2.82 -3.23 16.39
CA ILE A 258 3.57 -2.27 17.22
C ILE A 258 4.98 -2.82 17.53
N CYS A 259 5.08 -4.09 17.94
CA CYS A 259 6.38 -4.72 18.19
C CYS A 259 7.28 -4.75 16.97
N ARG A 260 6.75 -5.08 15.78
CA ARG A 260 7.54 -5.06 14.52
C ARG A 260 8.04 -3.68 14.15
N GLU A 261 7.26 -2.67 14.42
CA GLU A 261 7.60 -1.28 14.18
C GLU A 261 8.71 -0.80 15.10
N LEU A 262 8.57 -1.06 16.41
CA LEU A 262 9.62 -0.79 17.39
C LEU A 262 10.91 -1.52 17.02
N TYR A 263 10.82 -2.80 16.59
CA TYR A 263 11.96 -3.57 16.11
C TYR A 263 12.68 -2.88 14.94
N GLY A 264 11.92 -2.37 13.96
CA GLY A 264 12.46 -1.67 12.79
C GLY A 264 13.10 -0.31 13.13
N ALA A 265 12.69 0.32 14.23
CA ALA A 265 13.19 1.63 14.65
C ALA A 265 14.49 1.54 15.48
N ILE A 266 14.68 0.47 16.27
CA ILE A 266 15.85 0.29 17.17
C ILE A 266 17.21 0.52 16.46
N PRO A 267 17.48 -0.02 15.24
CA PRO A 267 18.74 0.20 14.55
C PRO A 267 19.09 1.67 14.32
N ASN A 268 18.08 2.51 14.12
CA ASN A 268 18.22 3.93 13.78
C ASN A 268 18.34 4.85 15.01
N LEU A 269 18.21 4.31 16.23
CA LEU A 269 18.39 5.08 17.44
C LEU A 269 19.86 5.45 17.65
N ASN A 270 20.09 6.64 18.18
CA ASN A 270 21.44 7.08 18.54
C ASN A 270 21.80 6.64 19.97
N VAL A 271 21.90 5.33 20.17
CA VAL A 271 22.29 4.71 21.45
C VAL A 271 23.33 3.61 21.20
N ASP A 272 24.07 3.22 22.25
CA ASP A 272 25.11 2.21 22.16
C ASP A 272 24.57 0.85 21.71
N LEU A 273 25.43 0.08 21.04
CA LEU A 273 25.06 -1.24 20.48
C LEU A 273 24.54 -2.20 21.58
N GLU A 274 25.16 -2.17 22.77
CA GLU A 274 24.72 -3.00 23.89
C GLU A 274 23.28 -2.68 24.32
N ILE A 275 22.92 -1.40 24.33
CA ILE A 275 21.56 -0.94 24.60
C ILE A 275 20.59 -1.45 23.54
N LYS A 276 20.95 -1.34 22.25
CA LYS A 276 20.13 -1.87 21.17
C LYS A 276 19.88 -3.36 21.31
N ILE A 277 20.88 -4.13 21.64
CA ILE A 277 20.76 -5.58 21.86
C ILE A 277 19.76 -5.88 22.98
N ARG A 278 19.89 -5.22 24.12
CA ARG A 278 18.96 -5.38 25.25
C ARG A 278 17.51 -4.99 24.88
N MET A 279 17.35 -3.94 24.05
CA MET A 279 16.03 -3.54 23.56
C MET A 279 15.42 -4.62 22.65
N PHE A 280 16.22 -5.26 21.78
CA PHE A 280 15.76 -6.37 20.95
C PHE A 280 15.36 -7.59 21.78
N GLU A 281 16.17 -7.97 22.77
CA GLU A 281 15.88 -9.09 23.66
C GLU A 281 14.55 -8.87 24.38
N LYS A 282 14.37 -7.68 24.98
CA LYS A 282 13.14 -7.36 25.71
C LYS A 282 11.93 -7.29 24.81
N LEU A 283 12.08 -6.78 23.58
CA LEU A 283 10.99 -6.75 22.61
C LEU A 283 10.57 -8.16 22.17
N GLY A 284 11.54 -9.08 22.04
CA GLY A 284 11.28 -10.50 21.77
C GLY A 284 10.47 -11.19 22.88
N GLU A 285 10.77 -10.90 24.16
CA GLU A 285 9.97 -11.38 25.28
C GLU A 285 8.52 -10.86 25.24
N VAL A 286 8.37 -9.56 24.92
CA VAL A 286 7.03 -8.94 24.78
C VAL A 286 6.24 -9.60 23.66
N GLU A 287 6.86 -9.82 22.49
CA GLU A 287 6.19 -10.50 21.37
C GLU A 287 5.79 -11.92 21.73
N HIS A 288 6.64 -12.66 22.45
CA HIS A 288 6.33 -14.00 22.93
C HIS A 288 5.12 -13.99 23.88
N ASN A 289 5.12 -13.11 24.87
CA ASN A 289 4.03 -12.96 25.83
C ASN A 289 2.69 -12.60 25.16
N LEU A 290 2.75 -11.76 24.11
CA LEU A 290 1.55 -11.41 23.31
C LEU A 290 1.00 -12.62 22.55
N LYS A 291 1.85 -13.54 22.07
CA LYS A 291 1.41 -14.80 21.46
C LYS A 291 0.71 -15.73 22.45
N ASP A 292 1.13 -15.68 23.71
CA ASP A 292 0.56 -16.50 24.80
C ASP A 292 -0.75 -15.91 25.36
N GLY A 293 -1.23 -14.79 24.78
CA GLY A 293 -2.52 -14.18 25.14
C GLY A 293 -2.47 -13.23 26.35
N ASN A 294 -1.29 -12.79 26.76
CA ASN A 294 -1.16 -11.78 27.80
C ASN A 294 -1.69 -10.42 27.36
N ASP A 295 -2.13 -9.61 28.33
CA ASP A 295 -2.70 -8.28 28.07
C ASP A 295 -1.73 -7.37 27.30
N PRO A 296 -2.13 -6.87 26.11
CA PRO A 296 -1.25 -6.09 25.26
C PRO A 296 -0.77 -4.78 25.85
N ILE A 297 -1.63 -4.06 26.58
CA ILE A 297 -1.27 -2.78 27.20
C ILE A 297 -0.18 -3.01 28.24
N ILE A 298 -0.36 -4.02 29.09
CA ILE A 298 0.62 -4.37 30.14
C ILE A 298 1.97 -4.69 29.48
N GLN A 299 1.98 -5.49 28.42
CA GLN A 299 3.22 -5.88 27.74
C GLN A 299 3.93 -4.69 27.09
N LEU A 300 3.20 -3.82 26.39
CA LEU A 300 3.75 -2.64 25.73
C LEU A 300 4.27 -1.60 26.74
N VAL A 301 3.52 -1.35 27.81
CA VAL A 301 3.95 -0.45 28.89
C VAL A 301 5.17 -1.02 29.63
N THR A 302 5.23 -2.35 29.83
CA THR A 302 6.41 -3.01 30.39
C THR A 302 7.65 -2.78 29.51
N TYR A 303 7.51 -2.84 28.20
CA TYR A 303 8.60 -2.52 27.28
C TYR A 303 9.07 -1.07 27.41
N ILE A 304 8.16 -0.11 27.45
CA ILE A 304 8.47 1.31 27.64
C ILE A 304 9.14 1.56 29.00
N SER A 305 8.67 0.89 30.05
CA SER A 305 9.27 0.97 31.39
C SER A 305 10.71 0.47 31.39
N PHE A 306 10.97 -0.63 30.71
CA PHE A 306 12.32 -1.17 30.53
C PHE A 306 13.24 -0.17 29.83
N ILE A 307 12.79 0.44 28.74
CA ILE A 307 13.56 1.46 28.00
C ILE A 307 13.88 2.66 28.89
N TRP A 308 12.90 3.14 29.65
CA TRP A 308 13.08 4.25 30.57
C TRP A 308 14.13 3.96 31.65
N LEU A 309 14.23 2.73 32.11
CA LEU A 309 15.21 2.32 33.12
C LEU A 309 16.64 2.23 32.61
N ILE A 310 16.86 2.03 31.30
CA ILE A 310 18.20 1.87 30.73
C ILE A 310 19.13 3.07 31.03
N PRO A 311 18.76 4.33 30.73
CA PRO A 311 19.63 5.49 31.02
C PRO A 311 19.91 5.66 32.51
N HIS A 312 18.93 5.38 33.36
CA HIS A 312 19.02 5.56 34.78
C HIS A 312 19.90 4.49 35.46
N ALA A 313 19.98 3.29 34.87
CA ALA A 313 20.81 2.20 35.39
C ALA A 313 22.30 2.32 35.01
N THR A 314 22.60 2.99 33.87
CA THR A 314 23.96 3.07 33.34
C THR A 314 24.71 4.35 33.71
N GLY A 315 24.01 5.34 34.30
CA GLY A 315 24.62 6.64 34.64
C GLY A 315 25.17 7.42 33.43
N CYS A 316 24.81 7.04 32.22
CA CYS A 316 25.29 7.65 30.97
C CYS A 316 24.35 8.78 30.55
N PRO A 317 24.83 10.04 30.38
CA PRO A 317 24.04 11.11 29.80
C PRO A 317 23.85 10.83 28.32
N LEU A 318 22.66 10.33 27.93
CA LEU A 318 22.33 9.88 26.57
C LEU A 318 22.09 11.01 25.55
N LEU A 319 22.27 12.28 25.95
CA LEU A 319 22.10 13.42 25.04
C LEU A 319 23.29 14.40 25.19
N LYS A 320 24.21 14.33 24.28
CA LYS A 320 25.05 15.47 23.89
C LYS A 320 24.79 15.78 22.42
#